data_c9640f2e34588290f15024c224adbbfb
#
_entry.id   c9640f2e34588290f15024c224adbbfb
#
_cell.length_a   1.000
_cell.length_b   1.000
_cell.length_c   1.000
_cell.angle_alpha   90.00
_cell.angle_beta   90.00
_cell.angle_gamma   90.00
#
_symmetry.space_group_name_H-M   'P 1'
#
loop_
_entity.id
_entity.type
_entity.pdbx_description
1 polymer ?
#
loop_
_entity_poly.entity_id
_entity_poly.type
_entity_poly.pdbx_seq_one_letter_code
_entity_poly.pdbx_strand_id
1 'polypeptide(L)'
;KGRFWLIPRDSGEFAGQKPRILEAPEGFVFHHLNAFEDGDHVVVESIVYDDFPSIGPDDDFAEVDFDAVPEGILHRCRLDLSRENVKTERISERTCEFAMVNPERQGLSAQFAWMAVAERETGNDPLQAVQKLDLSSGATHTWSAAPRGFVSEPLMVRRPGAEAEDDGWVLDLVWNGARRASDLVILNARDLSEVAVLELPLAVPHGLHGSWAAEL
;
A
#
# COMPACT_ATOMS: atom_id res chain seq x y z
N LYS A 1 -18.14 14.30 5.49
CA LYS A 1 -16.83 14.84 5.85
C LYS A 1 -16.09 13.81 6.70
N GLY A 2 -14.87 13.46 6.31
CA GLY A 2 -13.96 12.61 7.08
C GLY A 2 -13.41 13.33 8.33
N ARG A 3 -12.86 12.55 9.25
CA ARG A 3 -12.19 13.09 10.46
C ARG A 3 -11.00 12.22 10.83
N PHE A 4 -9.91 12.86 11.22
CA PHE A 4 -8.82 12.21 11.93
C PHE A 4 -9.09 12.27 13.44
N TRP A 5 -9.03 11.12 14.09
CA TRP A 5 -9.12 10.99 15.54
C TRP A 5 -7.74 10.61 16.07
N LEU A 6 -7.09 11.53 16.75
CA LEU A 6 -5.82 11.27 17.42
C LEU A 6 -6.12 10.90 18.87
N ILE A 7 -5.99 9.63 19.15
CA ILE A 7 -6.31 9.05 20.46
C ILE A 7 -5.00 8.83 21.19
N PRO A 8 -4.74 9.54 22.31
CA PRO A 8 -3.55 9.30 23.11
C PRO A 8 -3.46 7.85 23.56
N ARG A 9 -2.27 7.30 23.54
CA ARG A 9 -2.02 5.96 24.10
C ARG A 9 -2.08 6.01 25.62
N ASP A 10 -2.32 4.87 26.26
CA ASP A 10 -2.43 4.76 27.73
C ASP A 10 -1.09 5.03 28.45
N SER A 11 0.00 5.10 27.71
CA SER A 11 1.34 5.39 28.22
C SER A 11 2.02 6.46 27.38
N GLY A 12 2.95 7.21 27.99
CA GLY A 12 3.71 8.27 27.33
C GLY A 12 3.23 9.68 27.71
N GLU A 13 3.80 10.68 27.06
CA GLU A 13 3.61 12.11 27.38
C GLU A 13 2.14 12.57 27.30
N PHE A 14 1.36 11.97 26.40
CA PHE A 14 -0.04 12.35 26.14
C PHE A 14 -1.05 11.45 26.85
N ALA A 15 -0.59 10.52 27.72
CA ALA A 15 -1.46 9.59 28.44
C ALA A 15 -2.54 10.34 29.25
N GLY A 16 -3.78 9.89 29.13
CA GLY A 16 -4.93 10.46 29.84
C GLY A 16 -5.47 11.79 29.25
N GLN A 17 -4.89 12.29 28.17
CA GLN A 17 -5.46 13.44 27.47
C GLN A 17 -6.68 13.04 26.65
N LYS A 18 -7.55 14.00 26.34
CA LYS A 18 -8.71 13.76 25.47
C LYS A 18 -8.26 13.58 24.01
N PRO A 19 -8.98 12.76 23.23
CA PRO A 19 -8.76 12.66 21.80
C PRO A 19 -8.85 14.04 21.12
N ARG A 20 -7.99 14.27 20.15
CA ARG A 20 -8.06 15.45 19.27
C ARG A 20 -8.70 15.02 17.95
N ILE A 21 -9.51 15.92 17.38
CA ILE A 21 -10.26 15.63 16.17
C ILE A 21 -9.94 16.73 15.16
N LEU A 22 -9.43 16.35 13.99
CA LEU A 22 -9.20 17.24 12.86
C LEU A 22 -10.10 16.83 11.70
N GLU A 23 -10.55 17.81 10.91
CA GLU A 23 -11.29 17.52 9.68
C GLU A 23 -10.35 16.89 8.65
N ALA A 24 -10.74 15.76 8.09
CA ALA A 24 -10.06 15.10 6.98
C ALA A 24 -10.64 15.59 5.65
N PRO A 25 -9.88 15.50 4.53
CA PRO A 25 -10.43 15.62 3.20
C PRO A 25 -11.58 14.64 2.96
N GLU A 26 -12.44 14.96 2.01
CA GLU A 26 -13.47 14.02 1.54
C GLU A 26 -12.79 12.90 0.75
N GLY A 27 -13.34 11.69 0.82
CA GLY A 27 -12.84 10.51 0.15
C GLY A 27 -13.09 9.25 0.97
N PHE A 28 -12.79 8.13 0.35
CA PHE A 28 -12.85 6.81 0.97
C PHE A 28 -11.45 6.21 1.09
N VAL A 29 -11.18 5.43 2.14
CA VAL A 29 -9.89 4.79 2.39
C VAL A 29 -10.12 3.34 2.79
N PHE A 30 -9.53 2.40 2.03
CA PHE A 30 -9.42 1.02 2.48
C PHE A 30 -8.18 0.83 3.36
N HIS A 31 -7.03 1.35 2.92
CA HIS A 31 -5.75 1.07 3.55
C HIS A 31 -4.95 2.33 3.86
N HIS A 32 -4.33 2.32 5.04
CA HIS A 32 -3.30 3.28 5.42
C HIS A 32 -1.93 2.63 5.20
N LEU A 33 -1.03 3.33 4.52
CA LEU A 33 0.35 2.89 4.37
C LEU A 33 1.09 2.98 5.71
N ASN A 34 1.05 4.16 6.34
CA ASN A 34 1.77 4.43 7.58
C ASN A 34 1.19 5.67 8.29
N ALA A 35 1.50 5.80 9.58
CA ALA A 35 1.28 7.04 10.33
C ALA A 35 2.39 7.21 11.36
N PHE A 36 2.94 8.43 11.48
CA PHE A 36 4.06 8.71 12.38
C PHE A 36 4.06 10.16 12.85
N GLU A 37 4.78 10.41 13.95
CA GLU A 37 5.01 11.76 14.48
C GLU A 37 6.23 12.39 13.81
N ASP A 38 6.12 13.67 13.44
CA ASP A 38 7.18 14.48 12.84
C ASP A 38 7.17 15.88 13.49
N GLY A 39 7.88 16.03 14.61
CA GLY A 39 7.86 17.22 15.43
C GLY A 39 6.44 17.52 15.95
N ASP A 40 5.94 18.72 15.65
CA ASP A 40 4.58 19.16 16.04
C ASP A 40 3.47 18.64 15.10
N HIS A 41 3.80 17.72 14.20
CA HIS A 41 2.88 17.17 13.22
C HIS A 41 2.68 15.66 13.41
N VAL A 42 1.53 15.20 13.00
CA VAL A 42 1.31 13.78 12.68
C VAL A 42 1.17 13.65 11.18
N VAL A 43 1.91 12.73 10.60
CA VAL A 43 1.83 12.39 9.17
C VAL A 43 1.02 11.11 9.04
N VAL A 44 0.05 11.11 8.13
CA VAL A 44 -0.75 9.93 7.79
C VAL A 44 -0.68 9.73 6.29
N GLU A 45 -0.25 8.56 5.87
CA GLU A 45 -0.16 8.17 4.47
C GLU A 45 -1.23 7.11 4.18
N SER A 46 -2.05 7.37 3.17
CA SER A 46 -3.24 6.55 2.89
C SER A 46 -3.52 6.48 1.41
N ILE A 47 -4.09 5.37 0.98
CA ILE A 47 -4.66 5.25 -0.36
C ILE A 47 -6.08 5.79 -0.30
N VAL A 48 -6.31 6.88 -1.04
CA VAL A 48 -7.57 7.64 -1.01
C VAL A 48 -8.28 7.52 -2.35
N TYR A 49 -9.55 7.23 -2.29
CA TYR A 49 -10.49 7.19 -3.41
C TYR A 49 -11.44 8.38 -3.32
N ASP A 50 -11.78 8.99 -4.44
CA ASP A 50 -12.75 10.10 -4.46
C ASP A 50 -14.16 9.64 -4.06
N ASP A 51 -14.50 8.37 -4.31
CA ASP A 51 -15.75 7.72 -3.90
C ASP A 51 -15.49 6.25 -3.57
N PHE A 52 -16.50 5.54 -3.04
CA PHE A 52 -16.40 4.11 -2.77
C PHE A 52 -16.32 3.31 -4.08
N PRO A 53 -15.22 2.59 -4.33
CA PRO A 53 -15.10 1.77 -5.53
C PRO A 53 -16.01 0.55 -5.40
N SER A 54 -17.14 0.57 -6.11
CA SER A 54 -18.13 -0.50 -6.08
C SER A 54 -18.09 -1.28 -7.39
N ILE A 55 -17.84 -2.58 -7.27
CA ILE A 55 -18.11 -3.58 -8.30
C ILE A 55 -19.25 -4.43 -7.74
N GLY A 56 -20.36 -4.52 -8.46
CA GLY A 56 -21.53 -5.25 -7.98
C GLY A 56 -21.27 -6.76 -7.85
N PRO A 57 -21.99 -7.45 -6.95
CA PRO A 57 -21.79 -8.89 -6.74
C PRO A 57 -22.20 -9.74 -7.97
N ASP A 58 -23.02 -9.18 -8.85
CA ASP A 58 -23.50 -9.84 -10.08
C ASP A 58 -22.74 -9.36 -11.31
N ASP A 59 -21.77 -8.45 -11.18
CA ASP A 59 -20.97 -7.95 -12.30
C ASP A 59 -19.93 -9.01 -12.72
N ASP A 60 -19.83 -9.23 -14.02
CA ASP A 60 -18.73 -10.03 -14.56
C ASP A 60 -17.45 -9.17 -14.53
N PHE A 61 -16.46 -9.60 -13.75
CA PHE A 61 -15.19 -8.89 -13.63
C PHE A 61 -14.51 -8.64 -14.98
N ALA A 62 -14.72 -9.53 -15.96
CA ALA A 62 -14.17 -9.38 -17.31
C ALA A 62 -14.86 -8.26 -18.11
N GLU A 63 -16.03 -7.80 -17.68
CA GLU A 63 -16.81 -6.74 -18.31
C GLU A 63 -16.78 -5.42 -17.53
N VAL A 64 -16.06 -5.37 -16.41
CA VAL A 64 -15.93 -4.14 -15.59
C VAL A 64 -15.22 -3.06 -16.40
N ASP A 65 -15.85 -1.90 -16.50
CA ASP A 65 -15.22 -0.68 -17.00
C ASP A 65 -14.40 -0.04 -15.88
N PHE A 66 -13.11 -0.36 -15.82
CA PHE A 66 -12.21 0.16 -14.79
C PHE A 66 -12.03 1.68 -14.85
N ASP A 67 -12.23 2.31 -16.00
CA ASP A 67 -12.19 3.77 -16.12
C ASP A 67 -13.37 4.44 -15.40
N ALA A 68 -14.44 3.71 -15.13
CA ALA A 68 -15.58 4.16 -14.33
C ALA A 68 -15.44 3.88 -12.82
N VAL A 69 -14.45 3.08 -12.41
CA VAL A 69 -14.18 2.77 -11.01
C VAL A 69 -13.21 3.81 -10.43
N PRO A 70 -13.51 4.43 -9.27
CA PRO A 70 -12.61 5.39 -8.63
C PRO A 70 -11.19 4.85 -8.45
N GLU A 71 -10.20 5.70 -8.71
CA GLU A 71 -8.78 5.38 -8.58
C GLU A 71 -8.35 5.45 -7.11
N GLY A 72 -7.59 4.46 -6.65
CA GLY A 72 -6.90 4.51 -5.35
C GLY A 72 -5.56 5.21 -5.50
N ILE A 73 -5.41 6.39 -4.94
CA ILE A 73 -4.19 7.21 -5.07
C ILE A 73 -3.53 7.40 -3.71
N LEU A 74 -2.20 7.22 -3.65
CA LEU A 74 -1.46 7.43 -2.41
C LEU A 74 -1.33 8.92 -2.08
N HIS A 75 -1.88 9.29 -0.92
CA HIS A 75 -1.83 10.64 -0.38
C HIS A 75 -1.07 10.69 0.94
N ARG A 76 -0.47 11.84 1.23
CA ARG A 76 0.08 12.20 2.53
C ARG A 76 -0.74 13.33 3.13
N CYS A 77 -1.28 13.10 4.33
CA CYS A 77 -1.91 14.11 5.15
C CYS A 77 -0.97 14.53 6.28
N ARG A 78 -0.64 15.80 6.34
CA ARG A 78 0.18 16.39 7.40
C ARG A 78 -0.72 17.18 8.35
N LEU A 79 -0.87 16.68 9.57
CA LEU A 79 -1.74 17.19 10.60
C LEU A 79 -0.94 18.13 11.53
N ASP A 80 -1.10 19.44 11.41
CA ASP A 80 -0.51 20.44 12.32
C ASP A 80 -1.35 20.51 13.60
N LEU A 81 -0.81 19.97 14.68
CA LEU A 81 -1.52 19.89 15.96
C LEU A 81 -1.62 21.23 16.66
N SER A 82 -0.74 22.18 16.35
CA SER A 82 -0.74 23.50 16.95
C SER A 82 -1.77 24.44 16.31
N ARG A 83 -1.98 24.30 15.00
CA ARG A 83 -2.90 25.12 14.22
C ARG A 83 -4.23 24.45 13.90
N GLU A 84 -4.38 23.16 14.30
CA GLU A 84 -5.56 22.34 13.99
C GLU A 84 -5.88 22.30 12.48
N ASN A 85 -4.84 22.17 11.66
CA ASN A 85 -4.93 22.21 10.22
C ASN A 85 -4.39 20.90 9.59
N VAL A 86 -4.98 20.52 8.46
CA VAL A 86 -4.55 19.35 7.68
C VAL A 86 -4.15 19.83 6.29
N LYS A 87 -2.92 19.49 5.87
CA LYS A 87 -2.46 19.65 4.49
C LYS A 87 -2.38 18.28 3.85
N THR A 88 -2.90 18.18 2.62
CA THR A 88 -2.90 16.93 1.84
C THR A 88 -2.13 17.14 0.55
N GLU A 89 -1.33 16.16 0.18
CA GLU A 89 -0.62 16.08 -1.08
C GLU A 89 -0.75 14.67 -1.68
N ARG A 90 -0.81 14.57 -3.00
CA ARG A 90 -0.64 13.30 -3.71
C ARG A 90 0.85 12.94 -3.71
N ILE A 91 1.18 11.70 -3.37
CA ILE A 91 2.56 11.19 -3.42
C ILE A 91 2.79 10.41 -4.71
N SER A 92 1.75 9.79 -5.25
CA SER A 92 1.78 9.02 -6.49
C SER A 92 0.57 9.41 -7.33
N GLU A 93 0.73 9.38 -8.66
CA GLU A 93 -0.38 9.55 -9.61
C GLU A 93 -0.90 8.22 -10.15
N ARG A 94 -0.22 7.11 -9.84
CA ARG A 94 -0.58 5.78 -10.31
C ARG A 94 -1.56 5.13 -9.35
N THR A 95 -2.62 4.54 -9.89
CA THR A 95 -3.59 3.75 -9.12
C THR A 95 -2.87 2.61 -8.40
N CYS A 96 -3.07 2.53 -7.09
CA CYS A 96 -2.42 1.56 -6.22
C CYS A 96 -3.35 1.05 -5.11
N GLU A 97 -2.98 -0.08 -4.53
CA GLU A 97 -3.56 -0.65 -3.33
C GLU A 97 -2.54 -1.51 -2.56
N PHE A 98 -2.91 -1.93 -1.34
CA PHE A 98 -2.09 -2.81 -0.52
C PHE A 98 -0.66 -2.29 -0.31
N ALA A 99 -0.53 -1.00 -0.05
CA ALA A 99 0.77 -0.40 0.19
C ALA A 99 1.30 -0.73 1.58
N MET A 100 2.60 -1.02 1.67
CA MET A 100 3.28 -1.25 2.92
C MET A 100 4.67 -0.61 2.95
N VAL A 101 5.14 -0.27 4.14
CA VAL A 101 6.52 0.09 4.43
C VAL A 101 7.27 -1.12 5.00
N ASN A 102 8.60 -1.01 5.16
CA ASN A 102 9.33 -2.00 5.95
C ASN A 102 8.69 -2.14 7.34
N PRO A 103 8.36 -3.36 7.82
CA PRO A 103 7.67 -3.58 9.10
C PRO A 103 8.34 -2.90 10.30
N GLU A 104 9.67 -2.75 10.28
CA GLU A 104 10.40 -2.04 11.35
C GLU A 104 10.25 -0.51 11.28
N ARG A 105 9.69 0.01 10.18
CA ARG A 105 9.38 1.44 10.00
C ARG A 105 7.93 1.78 10.27
N GLN A 106 7.10 0.81 10.56
CA GLN A 106 5.70 1.08 10.88
C GLN A 106 5.59 1.94 12.15
N GLY A 107 4.93 3.07 12.05
CA GLY A 107 4.87 4.08 13.11
C GLY A 107 6.06 5.05 13.15
N LEU A 108 7.01 4.93 12.24
CA LEU A 108 8.17 5.79 12.06
C LEU A 108 8.22 6.32 10.62
N SER A 109 8.98 7.39 10.39
CA SER A 109 9.25 7.85 9.03
C SER A 109 9.94 6.74 8.23
N ALA A 110 9.39 6.41 7.07
CA ALA A 110 9.93 5.45 6.13
C ALA A 110 10.43 6.16 4.86
N GLN A 111 11.45 5.61 4.23
CA GLN A 111 11.93 6.09 2.94
C GLN A 111 11.25 5.37 1.78
N PHE A 112 10.91 4.08 1.94
CA PHE A 112 10.38 3.26 0.85
C PHE A 112 9.02 2.68 1.17
N ALA A 113 8.20 2.59 0.12
CA ALA A 113 6.94 1.86 0.13
C ALA A 113 6.92 0.84 -1.02
N TRP A 114 6.23 -0.27 -0.81
CA TRP A 114 5.92 -1.27 -1.82
C TRP A 114 4.41 -1.41 -1.91
N MET A 115 3.87 -1.50 -3.13
CA MET A 115 2.43 -1.51 -3.35
C MET A 115 2.06 -2.27 -4.62
N ALA A 116 0.87 -2.82 -4.65
CA ALA A 116 0.25 -3.28 -5.88
C ALA A 116 -0.24 -2.08 -6.69
N VAL A 117 0.00 -2.06 -7.99
CA VAL A 117 -0.36 -0.95 -8.87
C VAL A 117 -1.04 -1.43 -10.15
N ALA A 118 -1.85 -0.56 -10.73
CA ALA A 118 -2.37 -0.75 -12.08
C ALA A 118 -1.22 -0.85 -13.10
N GLU A 119 -1.40 -1.59 -14.18
CA GLU A 119 -0.38 -1.68 -15.23
C GLU A 119 -0.18 -0.34 -15.93
N ARG A 120 -1.26 0.39 -16.22
CA ARG A 120 -1.19 1.75 -16.75
C ARG A 120 -0.61 2.71 -15.71
N GLU A 121 0.16 3.68 -16.14
CA GLU A 121 0.71 4.72 -15.25
C GLU A 121 -0.35 5.75 -14.81
N THR A 122 -1.44 5.87 -15.56
CA THR A 122 -2.57 6.76 -15.27
C THR A 122 -3.89 6.08 -15.60
N GLY A 123 -4.95 6.43 -14.90
CA GLY A 123 -6.23 5.76 -14.97
C GLY A 123 -6.28 4.49 -14.11
N ASN A 124 -7.41 3.82 -14.12
CA ASN A 124 -7.61 2.62 -13.33
C ASN A 124 -7.59 1.37 -14.21
N ASP A 125 -6.91 0.34 -13.72
CA ASP A 125 -6.82 -1.00 -14.29
C ASP A 125 -6.77 -2.02 -13.15
N PRO A 126 -7.01 -3.30 -13.43
CA PRO A 126 -6.67 -4.36 -12.48
C PRO A 126 -5.22 -4.27 -12.04
N LEU A 127 -4.95 -4.62 -10.78
CA LEU A 127 -3.61 -4.59 -10.22
C LEU A 127 -2.77 -5.74 -10.82
N GLN A 128 -1.81 -5.39 -11.68
CA GLN A 128 -0.98 -6.33 -12.39
C GLN A 128 0.51 -6.13 -12.17
N ALA A 129 0.89 -5.13 -11.38
CA ALA A 129 2.28 -4.83 -11.14
C ALA A 129 2.55 -4.55 -9.65
N VAL A 130 3.79 -4.77 -9.23
CA VAL A 130 4.33 -4.35 -7.93
C VAL A 130 5.23 -3.16 -8.17
N GLN A 131 5.04 -2.09 -7.40
CA GLN A 131 5.87 -0.89 -7.45
C GLN A 131 6.56 -0.66 -6.11
N LYS A 132 7.85 -0.34 -6.16
CA LYS A 132 8.58 0.31 -5.08
C LYS A 132 8.61 1.81 -5.35
N LEU A 133 8.32 2.60 -4.33
CA LEU A 133 8.35 4.06 -4.38
C LEU A 133 9.31 4.59 -3.30
N ASP A 134 10.23 5.45 -3.69
CA ASP A 134 10.98 6.29 -2.75
C ASP A 134 10.10 7.49 -2.37
N LEU A 135 9.63 7.51 -1.12
CA LEU A 135 8.70 8.50 -0.58
C LEU A 135 9.29 9.92 -0.47
N SER A 136 10.60 10.06 -0.63
CA SER A 136 11.31 11.33 -0.56
C SER A 136 11.58 11.94 -1.93
N SER A 137 11.95 11.11 -2.91
CA SER A 137 12.33 11.57 -4.25
C SER A 137 11.26 11.35 -5.31
N GLY A 138 10.28 10.47 -5.05
CA GLY A 138 9.30 10.02 -6.03
C GLY A 138 9.85 9.00 -7.05
N ALA A 139 11.09 8.55 -6.89
CA ALA A 139 11.67 7.55 -7.79
C ALA A 139 11.00 6.19 -7.61
N THR A 140 10.76 5.50 -8.71
CA THR A 140 10.05 4.21 -8.72
C THR A 140 10.84 3.11 -9.41
N HIS A 141 10.61 1.88 -8.96
CA HIS A 141 10.89 0.65 -9.67
C HIS A 141 9.58 -0.13 -9.80
N THR A 142 9.39 -0.82 -10.92
CA THR A 142 8.17 -1.60 -11.14
C THR A 142 8.52 -2.96 -11.73
N TRP A 143 7.90 -4.00 -11.17
CA TRP A 143 7.85 -5.35 -11.73
C TRP A 143 6.42 -5.62 -12.19
N SER A 144 6.22 -6.20 -13.38
CA SER A 144 4.89 -6.44 -13.95
C SER A 144 4.65 -7.93 -14.20
N ALA A 145 3.46 -8.38 -13.83
CA ALA A 145 2.93 -9.71 -14.16
C ALA A 145 2.06 -9.70 -15.44
N ALA A 146 1.84 -8.50 -16.04
CA ALA A 146 1.01 -8.38 -17.24
C ALA A 146 1.59 -9.21 -18.41
N PRO A 147 0.77 -9.57 -19.41
CA PRO A 147 -0.64 -9.22 -19.56
C PRO A 147 -1.63 -10.19 -18.90
N ARG A 148 -1.19 -11.28 -18.31
CA ARG A 148 -2.05 -12.36 -17.79
C ARG A 148 -1.87 -12.65 -16.31
N GLY A 149 -1.03 -11.88 -15.63
CA GLY A 149 -0.83 -11.98 -14.20
C GLY A 149 -1.60 -10.90 -13.46
N PHE A 150 -2.08 -11.23 -12.25
CA PHE A 150 -2.71 -10.31 -11.33
C PHE A 150 -2.03 -10.48 -9.98
N VAL A 151 -1.52 -9.37 -9.44
CA VAL A 151 -0.82 -9.37 -8.17
C VAL A 151 -1.80 -9.29 -7.00
N SER A 152 -1.35 -9.75 -5.83
CA SER A 152 -2.06 -9.62 -4.57
C SER A 152 -1.44 -8.50 -3.72
N GLU A 153 -1.47 -8.62 -2.40
CA GLU A 153 -0.76 -7.75 -1.47
C GLU A 153 0.74 -8.08 -1.48
N PRO A 154 1.62 -7.17 -1.96
CA PRO A 154 3.06 -7.39 -1.89
C PRO A 154 3.53 -7.33 -0.43
N LEU A 155 4.29 -8.33 0.01
CA LEU A 155 4.74 -8.45 1.38
C LEU A 155 6.26 -8.23 1.47
N MET A 156 6.69 -7.10 2.03
CA MET A 156 8.11 -6.84 2.28
C MET A 156 8.60 -7.66 3.47
N VAL A 157 9.63 -8.46 3.25
CA VAL A 157 10.31 -9.26 4.26
C VAL A 157 11.76 -8.82 4.35
N ARG A 158 12.13 -8.27 5.50
CA ARG A 158 13.50 -7.81 5.75
C ARG A 158 14.48 -8.97 5.80
N ARG A 159 15.66 -8.78 5.21
CA ARG A 159 16.75 -9.75 5.35
C ARG A 159 17.27 -9.75 6.79
N PRO A 160 17.52 -10.93 7.40
CA PRO A 160 18.14 -10.99 8.70
C PRO A 160 19.48 -10.25 8.74
N GLY A 161 19.65 -9.35 9.73
CA GLY A 161 20.87 -8.55 9.87
C GLY A 161 21.02 -7.39 8.88
N ALA A 162 20.00 -7.07 8.08
CA ALA A 162 20.03 -5.95 7.16
C ALA A 162 20.17 -4.61 7.91
N GLU A 163 20.94 -3.67 7.34
CA GLU A 163 21.06 -2.29 7.84
C GLU A 163 20.22 -1.31 7.01
N ALA A 164 20.16 -1.52 5.69
CA ALA A 164 19.37 -0.67 4.80
C ALA A 164 17.87 -1.03 4.89
N GLU A 165 17.02 -0.01 4.80
CA GLU A 165 15.56 -0.15 4.92
C GLU A 165 14.98 -1.07 3.84
N ASP A 166 15.55 -1.04 2.64
CA ASP A 166 15.12 -1.83 1.48
C ASP A 166 15.95 -3.11 1.26
N ASP A 167 16.75 -3.54 2.24
CA ASP A 167 17.47 -4.81 2.14
C ASP A 167 16.60 -5.98 2.59
N GLY A 168 16.02 -6.64 1.62
CA GLY A 168 15.07 -7.72 1.85
C GLY A 168 14.48 -8.28 0.56
N TRP A 169 13.32 -8.84 0.70
CA TRP A 169 12.54 -9.41 -0.39
C TRP A 169 11.12 -8.86 -0.36
N VAL A 170 10.49 -8.81 -1.53
CA VAL A 170 9.05 -8.64 -1.65
C VAL A 170 8.47 -9.96 -2.15
N LEU A 171 7.54 -10.51 -1.39
CA LEU A 171 6.81 -11.72 -1.74
C LEU A 171 5.44 -11.30 -2.25
N ASP A 172 5.03 -11.85 -3.39
CA ASP A 172 3.70 -11.62 -3.94
C ASP A 172 3.08 -12.92 -4.44
N LEU A 173 1.81 -13.11 -4.11
CA LEU A 173 1.03 -14.23 -4.62
C LEU A 173 0.32 -13.78 -5.90
N VAL A 174 0.83 -14.24 -7.04
CA VAL A 174 0.37 -13.81 -8.36
C VAL A 174 -0.53 -14.85 -8.98
N TRP A 175 -1.73 -14.46 -9.40
CA TRP A 175 -2.53 -15.28 -10.30
C TRP A 175 -1.91 -15.29 -11.69
N ASN A 176 -1.56 -16.45 -12.20
CA ASN A 176 -1.00 -16.64 -13.54
C ASN A 176 -2.06 -17.23 -14.48
N GLY A 177 -2.69 -16.37 -15.28
CA GLY A 177 -3.76 -16.75 -16.19
C GLY A 177 -3.31 -17.68 -17.33
N ALA A 178 -2.02 -17.72 -17.67
CA ALA A 178 -1.50 -18.67 -18.67
C ALA A 178 -1.45 -20.09 -18.14
N ARG A 179 -1.12 -20.25 -16.84
CA ARG A 179 -1.08 -21.54 -16.15
C ARG A 179 -2.43 -21.91 -15.53
N ARG A 180 -3.31 -20.93 -15.30
CA ARG A 180 -4.55 -21.05 -14.52
C ARG A 180 -4.28 -21.57 -13.10
N ALA A 181 -3.20 -21.09 -12.51
CA ALA A 181 -2.71 -21.41 -11.18
C ALA A 181 -2.00 -20.19 -10.59
N SER A 182 -1.67 -20.21 -9.33
CA SER A 182 -0.92 -19.13 -8.70
C SER A 182 0.58 -19.41 -8.65
N ASP A 183 1.36 -18.36 -8.63
CA ASP A 183 2.79 -18.35 -8.41
C ASP A 183 3.11 -17.54 -7.16
N LEU A 184 4.04 -18.00 -6.32
CA LEU A 184 4.66 -17.15 -5.32
C LEU A 184 5.91 -16.56 -5.95
N VAL A 185 5.85 -15.25 -6.22
CA VAL A 185 6.96 -14.49 -6.80
C VAL A 185 7.76 -13.85 -5.66
N ILE A 186 9.08 -13.97 -5.74
CA ILE A 186 10.01 -13.38 -4.79
C ILE A 186 10.88 -12.39 -5.55
N LEU A 187 10.77 -11.11 -5.18
CA LEU A 187 11.49 -9.99 -5.77
C LEU A 187 12.54 -9.47 -4.77
N ASN A 188 13.62 -8.89 -5.28
CA ASN A 188 14.54 -8.12 -4.48
C ASN A 188 13.88 -6.79 -4.09
N ALA A 189 13.80 -6.47 -2.80
CA ALA A 189 13.11 -5.27 -2.34
C ALA A 189 13.79 -3.96 -2.77
N ARG A 190 15.05 -3.97 -3.23
CA ARG A 190 15.77 -2.75 -3.68
C ARG A 190 15.33 -2.28 -5.05
N ASP A 191 15.21 -3.20 -6.01
CA ASP A 191 15.05 -2.88 -7.43
C ASP A 191 13.94 -3.67 -8.12
N LEU A 192 13.24 -4.52 -7.36
CA LEU A 192 12.21 -5.46 -7.82
C LEU A 192 12.70 -6.45 -8.89
N SER A 193 14.01 -6.70 -8.98
CA SER A 193 14.52 -7.79 -9.80
C SER A 193 14.02 -9.14 -9.26
N GLU A 194 13.64 -10.03 -10.15
CA GLU A 194 13.12 -11.34 -9.83
C GLU A 194 14.18 -12.23 -9.21
N VAL A 195 13.95 -12.74 -8.01
CA VAL A 195 14.85 -13.65 -7.30
C VAL A 195 14.43 -15.11 -7.54
N ALA A 196 13.14 -15.38 -7.42
CA ALA A 196 12.58 -16.70 -7.65
C ALA A 196 11.08 -16.64 -7.95
N VAL A 197 10.60 -17.65 -8.67
CA VAL A 197 9.18 -17.93 -8.87
C VAL A 197 8.92 -19.36 -8.44
N LEU A 198 8.00 -19.55 -7.50
CA LEU A 198 7.55 -20.85 -7.05
C LEU A 198 6.17 -21.13 -7.64
N GLU A 199 6.14 -22.00 -8.63
CA GLU A 199 4.90 -22.41 -9.26
C GLU A 199 4.07 -23.27 -8.31
N LEU A 200 2.88 -22.77 -7.93
CA LEU A 200 1.97 -23.55 -7.10
C LEU A 200 1.16 -24.54 -7.95
N PRO A 201 0.79 -25.71 -7.40
CA PRO A 201 0.01 -26.71 -8.14
C PRO A 201 -1.48 -26.36 -8.23
N LEU A 202 -1.92 -25.24 -7.65
CA LEU A 202 -3.32 -24.84 -7.57
C LEU A 202 -3.48 -23.33 -7.73
N ALA A 203 -4.70 -22.92 -8.01
CA ALA A 203 -5.11 -21.52 -7.92
C ALA A 203 -5.41 -21.18 -6.47
N VAL A 204 -4.70 -20.19 -5.93
CA VAL A 204 -5.05 -19.57 -4.66
C VAL A 204 -6.00 -18.42 -4.98
N PRO A 205 -7.19 -18.34 -4.38
CA PRO A 205 -8.08 -17.20 -4.56
C PRO A 205 -7.40 -15.90 -4.13
N HIS A 206 -7.74 -14.78 -4.78
CA HIS A 206 -7.29 -13.48 -4.31
C HIS A 206 -7.74 -13.27 -2.87
N GLY A 207 -6.76 -13.03 -2.00
CA GLY A 207 -6.96 -12.69 -0.60
C GLY A 207 -7.02 -11.18 -0.41
N LEU A 208 -7.19 -10.76 0.86
CA LEU A 208 -7.02 -9.36 1.23
C LEU A 208 -5.62 -9.14 1.82
N HIS A 209 -5.28 -9.87 2.89
CA HIS A 209 -4.04 -9.65 3.62
C HIS A 209 -3.25 -10.92 3.82
N GLY A 210 -1.92 -10.74 3.79
CA GLY A 210 -0.94 -11.76 4.18
C GLY A 210 -0.08 -11.27 5.35
N SER A 211 0.68 -12.19 5.94
CA SER A 211 1.67 -11.85 6.95
C SER A 211 2.88 -12.80 6.87
N TRP A 212 4.02 -12.31 7.29
CA TRP A 212 5.24 -13.08 7.43
C TRP A 212 5.54 -13.31 8.90
N ALA A 213 5.83 -14.57 9.27
CA ALA A 213 6.38 -14.93 10.58
C ALA A 213 7.76 -15.55 10.39
N ALA A 214 8.78 -14.97 11.00
CA ALA A 214 10.16 -15.47 10.91
C ALA A 214 10.38 -16.79 11.63
N GLU A 215 9.59 -17.04 12.69
CA GLU A 215 9.59 -18.27 13.48
C GLU A 215 8.15 -18.64 13.83
N LEU A 216 7.82 -19.91 13.74
CA LEU A 216 6.56 -20.51 14.21
C LEU A 216 6.76 -21.17 15.55
#